data_e497a9257723fbd04b29deb60b4f6a57
#
_entry.id   e497a9257723fbd04b29deb60b4f6a57
#
_cell.length_a   1.000
_cell.length_b   1.000
_cell.length_c   1.000
_cell.angle_alpha   90.00
_cell.angle_beta   90.00
_cell.angle_gamma   90.00
#
_symmetry.space_group_name_H-M   'P 1'
#
loop_
_entity.id
_entity.type
_entity.pdbx_description
1 polymer ?
#
loop_
_entity_poly.entity_id
_entity_poly.type
_entity_poly.pdbx_seq_one_letter_code
_entity_poly.pdbx_strand_id
1 'polypeptide(L)'
;SEVIGLLEVLDDAGGKMDIFKLANETESEFGHSLAVTKTAEILDFVETPKQLVVFTDFGKKFVRSDSADRKVLFSNQVKSLR
;
A
#
# COMPACT_ATOMS: atom_id res chain seq x y z
N SER A 1 -11.00 0.94 1.18
CA SER A 1 -10.19 2.15 1.38
C SER A 1 -9.20 2.32 0.23
N GLU A 2 -8.75 3.54 0.04
CA GLU A 2 -7.81 3.86 -1.02
C GLU A 2 -6.46 3.17 -0.82
N VAL A 3 -6.03 3.02 0.43
CA VAL A 3 -4.79 2.33 0.73
C VAL A 3 -4.90 0.85 0.32
N ILE A 4 -6.02 0.21 0.64
CA ILE A 4 -6.23 -1.18 0.26
C ILE A 4 -6.27 -1.33 -1.26
N GLY A 5 -6.94 -0.42 -1.95
CA GLY A 5 -6.99 -0.43 -3.41
C GLY A 5 -5.60 -0.32 -4.03
N LEU A 6 -4.77 0.57 -3.50
CA LEU A 6 -3.39 0.72 -3.95
C LEU A 6 -2.58 -0.57 -3.74
N LEU A 7 -2.75 -1.20 -2.58
CA LEU A 7 -2.04 -2.44 -2.28
C LEU A 7 -2.46 -3.58 -3.22
N GLU A 8 -3.75 -3.63 -3.58
CA GLU A 8 -4.25 -4.65 -4.50
C GLU A 8 -3.66 -4.45 -5.90
N VAL A 9 -3.59 -3.21 -6.39
CA VAL A 9 -2.95 -2.90 -7.68
C VAL A 9 -1.49 -3.31 -7.65
N LEU A 10 -0.79 -3.00 -6.56
CA LEU A 10 0.61 -3.36 -6.41
C LEU A 10 0.81 -4.88 -6.40
N ASP A 11 -0.09 -5.61 -5.74
CA ASP A 11 -0.02 -7.07 -5.71
C ASP A 11 -0.22 -7.65 -7.12
N ASP A 12 -1.15 -7.12 -7.89
CA ASP A 12 -1.38 -7.54 -9.27
C ASP A 12 -0.14 -7.32 -10.14
N ALA A 13 0.67 -6.34 -9.80
CA ALA A 13 1.90 -6.04 -10.53
C ALA A 13 3.11 -6.86 -10.04
N GLY A 14 2.89 -7.79 -9.13
CA GLY A 14 3.97 -8.63 -8.60
C GLY A 14 4.65 -8.07 -7.37
N GLY A 15 4.09 -7.07 -6.74
CA GLY A 15 4.59 -6.51 -5.47
C GLY A 15 5.60 -5.39 -5.62
N LYS A 16 5.81 -4.90 -6.84
CA LYS A 16 6.77 -3.85 -7.14
C LYS A 16 6.31 -3.08 -8.36
N MET A 17 6.33 -1.75 -8.28
CA MET A 17 5.89 -0.92 -9.40
C MET A 17 6.52 0.47 -9.29
N ASP A 18 6.79 1.09 -10.44
CA ASP A 18 7.19 2.49 -10.50
C ASP A 18 6.04 3.36 -9.99
N ILE A 19 6.37 4.41 -9.22
CA ILE A 19 5.35 5.23 -8.58
C ILE A 19 4.46 5.97 -9.58
N PHE A 20 5.00 6.38 -10.72
CA PHE A 20 4.21 7.05 -11.76
C PHE A 20 3.25 6.07 -12.42
N LYS A 21 3.70 4.85 -12.66
CA LYS A 21 2.85 3.81 -13.22
C LYS A 21 1.74 3.43 -12.26
N LEU A 22 2.05 3.36 -10.97
CA LEU A 22 1.05 3.07 -9.95
C LEU A 22 -0.04 4.13 -9.93
N ALA A 23 0.33 5.41 -10.07
CA ALA A 23 -0.64 6.50 -10.14
C ALA A 23 -1.58 6.34 -11.34
N ASN A 24 -1.05 5.95 -12.50
CA ASN A 24 -1.86 5.69 -13.68
C ASN A 24 -2.82 4.52 -13.49
N GLU A 25 -2.33 3.44 -12.90
CA GLU A 25 -3.13 2.23 -12.69
C GLU A 25 -4.26 2.45 -11.70
N THR A 26 -4.09 3.36 -10.75
CA THR A 26 -5.14 3.67 -9.78
C THR A 26 -6.12 4.72 -10.27
N GLU A 27 -5.90 5.25 -11.48
CA GLU A 27 -6.76 6.28 -12.11
C GLU A 27 -6.96 7.50 -11.23
N SER A 28 -5.97 7.81 -10.40
CA SER A 28 -6.01 8.96 -9.49
C SER A 28 -5.07 10.04 -9.95
N GLU A 29 -5.30 11.27 -9.49
CA GLU A 29 -4.34 12.34 -9.70
C GLU A 29 -3.03 11.97 -9.02
N PHE A 30 -1.91 12.33 -9.64
CA PHE A 30 -0.59 11.96 -9.15
C PHE A 30 -0.37 12.41 -7.69
N GLY A 31 -0.76 13.64 -7.37
CA GLY A 31 -0.61 14.16 -6.01
C GLY A 31 -1.40 13.34 -4.98
N HIS A 32 -2.60 12.91 -5.35
CA HIS A 32 -3.42 12.07 -4.49
C HIS A 32 -2.80 10.69 -4.30
N SER A 33 -2.30 10.10 -5.38
CA SER A 33 -1.63 8.79 -5.31
C SER A 33 -0.38 8.86 -4.44
N LEU A 34 0.37 9.96 -4.52
CA LEU A 34 1.52 10.15 -3.64
C LEU A 34 1.11 10.20 -2.17
N ALA A 35 0.02 10.89 -1.85
CA ALA A 35 -0.47 10.98 -0.48
C ALA A 35 -0.89 9.60 0.04
N VAL A 36 -1.60 8.82 -0.77
CA VAL A 36 -2.03 7.48 -0.40
C VAL A 36 -0.81 6.56 -0.23
N THR A 37 0.16 6.66 -1.13
CA THR A 37 1.40 5.88 -1.05
C THR A 37 2.18 6.23 0.22
N LYS A 38 2.24 7.52 0.56
CA LYS A 38 2.92 7.96 1.78
C LYS A 38 2.23 7.40 3.01
N THR A 39 0.91 7.36 3.01
CA THR A 39 0.14 6.75 4.10
C THR A 39 0.47 5.26 4.22
N ALA A 40 0.53 4.55 3.10
CA ALA A 40 0.89 3.13 3.11
C ALA A 40 2.31 2.91 3.63
N GLU A 41 3.23 3.82 3.32
CA GLU A 41 4.60 3.76 3.81
C GLU A 41 4.65 3.97 5.33
N ILE A 42 3.90 4.95 5.83
CA ILE A 42 3.82 5.23 7.27
C ILE A 42 3.23 4.04 8.02
N LEU A 43 2.27 3.35 7.42
CA LEU A 43 1.65 2.16 8.00
C LEU A 43 2.51 0.91 7.83
N ASP A 44 3.69 1.05 7.22
CA ASP A 44 4.65 -0.04 7.01
C ASP A 44 4.16 -1.13 6.05
N PHE A 45 3.24 -0.79 5.17
CA PHE A 45 2.81 -1.73 4.14
C PHE A 45 3.75 -1.77 2.95
N VAL A 46 4.39 -0.63 2.63
CA VAL A 46 5.29 -0.50 1.49
C VAL A 46 6.53 0.28 1.85
N GLU A 47 7.56 0.12 1.01
CA GLU A 47 8.75 0.96 1.03
C GLU A 47 8.84 1.64 -0.33
N THR A 48 9.48 2.81 -0.38
CA THR A 48 9.57 3.58 -1.61
C THR A 48 11.03 3.89 -1.96
N PRO A 49 11.84 2.84 -2.23
CA PRO A 49 13.24 3.07 -2.62
C PRO A 49 13.29 3.70 -4.01
N LYS A 50 13.95 4.86 -4.11
CA LYS A 50 14.04 5.63 -5.34
C LYS A 50 12.63 5.97 -5.82
N GLN A 51 12.24 5.59 -7.02
CA GLN A 51 10.91 5.87 -7.56
C GLN A 51 10.04 4.62 -7.64
N LEU A 52 10.39 3.60 -6.86
CA LEU A 52 9.66 2.35 -6.84
C LEU A 52 8.80 2.25 -5.59
N VAL A 53 7.70 1.53 -5.70
CA VAL A 53 6.87 1.17 -4.55
C VAL A 53 6.95 -0.35 -4.43
N VAL A 54 7.41 -0.84 -3.30
CA VAL A 54 7.54 -2.28 -3.07
C VAL A 54 6.90 -2.65 -1.73
N PHE A 55 6.35 -3.86 -1.67
CA PHE A 55 5.78 -4.35 -0.41
C PHE A 55 6.87 -4.58 0.63
N THR A 56 6.52 -4.30 1.90
CA THR A 56 7.22 -4.89 3.04
C THR A 56 6.66 -6.30 3.23
N ASP A 57 7.30 -7.08 4.09
CA ASP A 57 6.77 -8.40 4.45
C ASP A 57 5.37 -8.28 5.06
N PHE A 58 5.17 -7.26 5.89
CA PHE A 58 3.86 -6.99 6.49
C PHE A 58 2.83 -6.62 5.42
N GLY A 59 3.20 -5.82 4.42
CA GLY A 59 2.31 -5.45 3.34
C GLY A 59 1.84 -6.65 2.52
N LYS A 60 2.76 -7.57 2.22
CA LYS A 60 2.42 -8.80 1.53
C LYS A 60 1.43 -9.64 2.32
N LYS A 61 1.70 -9.80 3.60
CA LYS A 61 0.83 -10.56 4.49
C LYS A 61 -0.57 -9.93 4.55
N PHE A 62 -0.61 -8.61 4.67
CA PHE A 62 -1.86 -7.87 4.76
C PHE A 62 -2.73 -8.08 3.52
N VAL A 63 -2.15 -7.88 2.33
CA VAL A 63 -2.92 -7.92 1.09
C VAL A 63 -3.41 -9.32 0.77
N ARG A 64 -2.72 -10.34 1.27
CA ARG A 64 -3.10 -11.74 1.05
C ARG A 64 -4.04 -12.29 2.12
N SER A 65 -4.31 -11.52 3.16
CA SER A 65 -5.22 -11.91 4.21
C SER A 65 -6.67 -11.70 3.77
N ASP A 66 -7.61 -12.39 4.42
CA ASP A 66 -9.02 -12.17 4.13
C ASP A 66 -9.50 -10.86 4.79
N SER A 67 -10.74 -10.47 4.52
CA SER A 67 -11.28 -9.19 4.98
C SER A 67 -11.28 -9.04 6.50
N ALA A 68 -11.58 -10.11 7.23
CA ALA A 68 -11.61 -10.09 8.69
C ALA A 68 -10.22 -9.90 9.25
N ASP A 69 -9.24 -10.62 8.73
CA ASP A 69 -7.85 -10.51 9.16
C ASP A 69 -7.27 -9.14 8.81
N ARG A 70 -7.64 -8.58 7.64
CA ARG A 70 -7.20 -7.24 7.26
C ARG A 70 -7.64 -6.19 8.26
N LYS A 71 -8.87 -6.28 8.76
CA LYS A 71 -9.37 -5.34 9.75
C LYS A 71 -8.55 -5.39 11.04
N VAL A 72 -8.23 -6.58 11.50
CA VAL A 72 -7.44 -6.76 12.72
C VAL A 72 -6.02 -6.22 12.50
N LEU A 73 -5.39 -6.58 11.39
CA LEU A 73 -4.02 -6.14 11.10
C LEU A 73 -3.96 -4.63 10.95
N PHE A 74 -4.92 -4.02 10.26
CA PHE A 74 -4.95 -2.59 10.06
C PHE A 74 -5.15 -1.86 11.40
N SER A 75 -6.08 -2.31 12.21
CA SER A 75 -6.35 -1.71 13.51
C SER A 75 -5.11 -1.78 14.42
N ASN A 76 -4.45 -2.92 14.47
CA ASN A 76 -3.25 -3.08 15.28
C ASN A 76 -2.11 -2.19 14.78
N GLN A 77 -1.96 -2.06 13.45
CA GLN A 77 -0.91 -1.23 12.88
C GLN A 77 -1.13 0.25 13.20
N VAL A 78 -2.37 0.72 13.07
CA VAL A 78 -2.70 2.11 13.40
C VAL A 78 -2.42 2.39 14.87
N LYS A 79 -2.77 1.48 15.76
CA LYS A 79 -2.52 1.63 17.19
C LYS A 79 -1.03 1.68 17.51
N SER A 80 -0.20 1.00 16.75
CA SER A 80 1.24 0.97 16.99
C SER A 80 1.97 2.25 16.57
N LEU A 81 1.30 3.13 15.85
CA LEU A 81 1.91 4.36 15.33
C LEU A 81 1.80 5.56 16.28
N ARG A 82 1.50 5.37 17.50
CA ARG A 82 1.26 6.43 18.48
C ARG A 82 2.51 7.20 18.86
#